data_3c38997fed97480298038fc93cc17c68
#
_entry.id   3c38997fed97480298038fc93cc17c68
#
_cell.length_a   1.000
_cell.length_b   1.000
_cell.length_c   1.000
_cell.angle_alpha   90.00
_cell.angle_beta   90.00
_cell.angle_gamma   90.00
#
_symmetry.space_group_name_H-M   'P 1'
#
loop_
_entity.id
_entity.type
_entity.pdbx_description
1 polymer ?
#
loop_
_entity_poly.entity_id
_entity_poly.type
_entity_poly.pdbx_seq_one_letter_code
_entity_poly.pdbx_strand_id
1 'polypeptide(L)'
;MTALHTLARSPIFEQIPKHGVLVMSGYGLRLQVQHGHLCADWGVGRDRHNTRLSRVNRDLKRIIVLGSGGFVTFEAIRLVADIGAALIFLDGRGKLLFASTPTAPSDVRLRRAQCLALENGTALKISRELISQKIDGQAAIARDMLGNPLAADAILRFKAELAETHDIDAVRLVEAMAAKMYWSQWANVPIRWPLKDESRIASHWKVFGSRISPLTHSPRLAANPPNACMNLIHALCEAECRMALIGMGLDPEIGLLHCDAPNRSSLANDLQEVLRPAVDSFVLNWIQTERFSKADFWEDRNGNCRIATPLAKKLCETANTWRRLAAPVAEWVAQALWSSSRNSAKGEQVLPTRLTRRRKSEGRGNTFELKIKPIPRSTKICEVCGAEGVKSRYCKVCAVEAARENMAQVALMGHSRPKSKRFKDRISKRISDHAVANTWWDSNTLPSWLTEECYVQRIQPLLRGKKVREIADAMHVSKPYAAFIRSGHRRPHKRHWEKLAGLVGVSTHGQ
;
A
#
# COMPACT_ATOMS: atom_id res chain seq x y z
N MET A 1 41.66 29.34 5.46
CA MET A 1 41.60 28.20 4.53
C MET A 1 40.61 27.20 5.07
N THR A 2 39.39 27.30 4.58
CA THR A 2 38.22 26.52 5.08
C THR A 2 38.03 25.30 4.18
N ALA A 3 38.24 24.12 4.74
CA ALA A 3 38.03 22.86 4.03
C ALA A 3 36.52 22.63 3.84
N LEU A 4 36.06 22.74 2.59
CA LEU A 4 34.75 22.30 2.15
C LEU A 4 34.65 20.79 2.25
N HIS A 5 33.91 20.30 3.22
CA HIS A 5 33.46 18.91 3.27
C HIS A 5 32.59 18.59 2.05
N THR A 6 33.18 17.99 1.05
CA THR A 6 32.49 17.36 -0.06
C THR A 6 31.77 16.11 0.49
N LEU A 7 30.51 16.26 0.85
CA LEU A 7 29.64 15.12 1.13
C LEU A 7 29.57 14.24 -0.14
N ALA A 8 30.17 13.08 -0.05
CA ALA A 8 30.11 12.06 -1.11
C ALA A 8 28.64 11.77 -1.44
N ARG A 9 28.20 12.22 -2.60
CA ARG A 9 26.88 11.92 -3.14
C ARG A 9 26.82 10.42 -3.38
N SER A 10 25.90 9.73 -2.68
CA SER A 10 25.54 8.35 -2.97
C SER A 10 25.17 8.22 -4.47
N PRO A 11 25.51 7.12 -5.14
CA PRO A 11 25.20 6.94 -6.53
C PRO A 11 23.68 7.07 -6.74
N ILE A 12 23.32 7.95 -7.67
CA ILE A 12 21.92 8.23 -8.06
C ILE A 12 21.44 7.01 -8.82
N PHE A 13 20.70 6.13 -8.16
CA PHE A 13 19.99 5.05 -8.82
C PHE A 13 18.70 5.61 -9.42
N GLU A 14 18.52 5.39 -10.72
CA GLU A 14 17.24 5.59 -11.39
C GLU A 14 16.24 4.54 -10.87
N GLN A 15 15.58 4.85 -9.75
CA GLN A 15 14.51 4.00 -9.24
C GLN A 15 13.27 4.25 -10.08
N ILE A 16 12.99 3.34 -11.00
CA ILE A 16 11.72 3.34 -11.73
C ILE A 16 10.59 3.15 -10.73
N PRO A 17 9.63 4.09 -10.66
CA PRO A 17 8.51 3.98 -9.73
C PRO A 17 7.68 2.73 -10.02
N LYS A 18 7.32 1.97 -8.99
CA LYS A 18 6.44 0.82 -9.14
C LYS A 18 5.14 1.26 -9.80
N HIS A 19 4.72 0.53 -10.83
CA HIS A 19 3.48 0.79 -11.57
C HIS A 19 3.36 2.22 -12.15
N GLY A 20 4.46 2.95 -12.30
CA GLY A 20 4.45 4.32 -12.81
C GLY A 20 3.98 5.37 -11.79
N VAL A 21 3.99 5.06 -10.50
CA VAL A 21 3.59 5.96 -9.42
C VAL A 21 4.78 6.26 -8.52
N LEU A 22 5.22 7.53 -8.47
CA LEU A 22 6.21 8.02 -7.52
C LEU A 22 5.48 8.62 -6.32
N VAL A 23 5.68 8.07 -5.14
CA VAL A 23 5.11 8.60 -3.90
C VAL A 23 6.19 9.30 -3.08
N MET A 24 6.03 10.60 -2.89
CA MET A 24 6.92 11.45 -2.10
C MET A 24 6.26 11.77 -0.76
N SER A 25 6.95 11.50 0.34
CA SER A 25 6.44 11.80 1.68
C SER A 25 7.54 12.24 2.62
N GLY A 26 7.20 13.02 3.64
CA GLY A 26 8.15 13.55 4.62
C GLY A 26 8.14 15.07 4.68
N TYR A 27 9.28 15.66 5.05
CA TYR A 27 9.46 17.11 5.19
C TYR A 27 10.52 17.60 4.21
N GLY A 28 10.37 18.88 3.82
CA GLY A 28 11.31 19.53 2.89
C GLY A 28 11.40 18.82 1.55
N LEU A 29 10.25 18.39 1.03
CA LEU A 29 10.14 17.73 -0.26
C LEU A 29 10.58 18.65 -1.37
N ARG A 30 11.30 18.11 -2.35
CA ARG A 30 11.79 18.91 -3.49
C ARG A 30 11.48 18.20 -4.78
N LEU A 31 10.89 18.92 -5.72
CA LEU A 31 10.67 18.47 -7.08
C LEU A 31 11.17 19.56 -8.04
N GLN A 32 12.25 19.31 -8.75
CA GLN A 32 12.92 20.28 -9.59
C GLN A 32 13.52 19.62 -10.84
N VAL A 33 13.87 20.42 -11.84
CA VAL A 33 14.61 19.94 -13.00
C VAL A 33 16.08 20.33 -12.84
N GLN A 34 16.97 19.36 -13.03
CA GLN A 34 18.42 19.59 -13.08
C GLN A 34 18.99 18.87 -14.29
N HIS A 35 19.74 19.59 -15.13
CA HIS A 35 20.34 19.05 -16.35
C HIS A 35 19.34 18.28 -17.23
N GLY A 36 18.12 18.79 -17.37
CA GLY A 36 17.05 18.19 -18.16
C GLY A 36 16.40 16.93 -17.58
N HIS A 37 16.71 16.58 -16.32
CA HIS A 37 16.10 15.46 -15.61
C HIS A 37 15.21 15.97 -14.48
N LEU A 38 14.11 15.24 -14.23
CA LEU A 38 13.27 15.46 -13.06
C LEU A 38 13.95 14.87 -11.84
N CYS A 39 14.33 15.74 -10.91
CA CYS A 39 14.95 15.36 -9.64
C CYS A 39 13.92 15.47 -8.52
N ALA A 40 13.71 14.40 -7.79
CA ALA A 40 12.81 14.35 -6.66
C ALA A 40 13.57 13.96 -5.39
N ASP A 41 13.39 14.75 -4.32
CA ASP A 41 13.93 14.49 -2.98
C ASP A 41 12.79 14.39 -1.98
N TRP A 42 12.78 13.32 -1.17
CA TRP A 42 11.76 13.12 -0.14
C TRP A 42 12.26 12.26 1.01
N GLY A 43 11.50 12.22 2.11
CA GLY A 43 11.82 11.44 3.31
C GLY A 43 12.13 12.29 4.52
N VAL A 44 12.60 11.65 5.62
CA VAL A 44 12.90 12.28 6.90
C VAL A 44 14.25 11.79 7.42
N GLY A 45 15.13 12.70 7.84
CA GLY A 45 16.39 12.36 8.49
C GLY A 45 17.27 11.41 7.68
N ARG A 46 17.59 10.23 8.24
CA ARG A 46 18.43 9.22 7.59
C ARG A 46 17.72 8.45 6.47
N ASP A 47 16.38 8.47 6.44
CA ASP A 47 15.56 7.79 5.43
C ASP A 47 15.21 8.75 4.28
N ARG A 48 16.09 9.67 3.97
CA ARG A 48 15.93 10.57 2.84
C ARG A 48 16.28 9.85 1.54
N HIS A 49 15.36 9.98 0.59
CA HIS A 49 15.46 9.38 -0.74
C HIS A 49 15.63 10.47 -1.77
N ASN A 50 16.37 10.17 -2.82
CA ASN A 50 16.40 10.97 -4.03
C ASN A 50 16.25 10.07 -5.26
N THR A 51 15.68 10.61 -6.31
CA THR A 51 15.63 9.94 -7.61
C THR A 51 15.79 10.97 -8.72
N ARG A 52 16.34 10.49 -9.82
CA ARG A 52 16.50 11.29 -11.03
C ARG A 52 15.85 10.53 -12.18
N LEU A 53 14.86 11.14 -12.82
CA LEU A 53 14.07 10.56 -13.90
C LEU A 53 14.38 11.29 -15.19
N SER A 54 14.67 10.52 -16.23
CA SER A 54 14.94 11.06 -17.57
C SER A 54 13.66 11.64 -18.18
N ARG A 55 13.81 12.68 -19.00
CA ARG A 55 12.76 13.27 -19.83
C ARG A 55 12.09 12.26 -20.78
N VAL A 56 12.81 11.21 -21.18
CA VAL A 56 12.31 10.14 -22.04
C VAL A 56 11.59 9.02 -21.28
N ASN A 57 11.60 9.06 -19.93
CA ASN A 57 10.92 8.05 -19.13
C ASN A 57 9.40 8.25 -19.22
N ARG A 58 8.76 7.43 -20.05
CA ARG A 58 7.28 7.44 -20.22
C ARG A 58 6.55 6.52 -19.26
N ASP A 59 7.26 5.85 -18.36
CA ASP A 59 6.65 4.91 -17.39
C ASP A 59 6.07 5.66 -16.20
N LEU A 60 6.56 6.86 -15.90
CA LEU A 60 5.97 7.71 -14.87
C LEU A 60 4.58 8.18 -15.30
N LYS A 61 3.58 7.90 -14.45
CA LYS A 61 2.17 8.27 -14.69
C LYS A 61 1.65 9.22 -13.62
N ARG A 62 2.13 9.07 -12.38
CA ARG A 62 1.68 9.87 -11.22
C ARG A 62 2.84 10.20 -10.32
N ILE A 63 2.86 11.43 -9.83
CA ILE A 63 3.65 11.85 -8.67
C ILE A 63 2.65 12.21 -7.58
N ILE A 64 2.69 11.48 -6.48
CA ILE A 64 1.80 11.72 -5.34
C ILE A 64 2.62 12.26 -4.19
N VAL A 65 2.30 13.47 -3.75
CA VAL A 65 2.95 14.13 -2.62
C VAL A 65 2.07 13.98 -1.39
N LEU A 66 2.63 13.33 -0.37
CA LEU A 66 2.03 13.17 0.95
C LEU A 66 2.81 14.02 1.95
N GLY A 67 2.37 15.22 2.24
CA GLY A 67 3.09 16.10 3.16
C GLY A 67 2.70 17.56 3.02
N SER A 68 3.21 18.38 3.94
CA SER A 68 2.84 19.81 4.06
C SER A 68 4.00 20.77 3.80
N GLY A 69 5.21 20.28 3.57
CA GLY A 69 6.39 21.15 3.43
C GLY A 69 7.30 20.76 2.29
N GLY A 70 7.66 21.72 1.46
CA GLY A 70 8.54 21.51 0.32
C GLY A 70 8.35 22.54 -0.78
N PHE A 71 9.01 22.33 -1.92
CA PHE A 71 8.82 23.16 -3.10
C PHE A 71 8.82 22.33 -4.39
N VAL A 72 8.18 22.88 -5.42
CA VAL A 72 8.20 22.39 -6.78
C VAL A 72 8.54 23.54 -7.71
N THR A 73 9.44 23.33 -8.69
CA THR A 73 9.78 24.36 -9.67
C THR A 73 8.80 24.34 -10.85
N PHE A 74 8.63 25.47 -11.52
CA PHE A 74 7.78 25.57 -12.73
C PHE A 74 8.28 24.63 -13.83
N GLU A 75 9.60 24.48 -13.97
CA GLU A 75 10.20 23.55 -14.93
C GLU A 75 9.82 22.12 -14.62
N ALA A 76 9.72 21.75 -13.33
CA ALA A 76 9.29 20.41 -12.93
C ALA A 76 7.81 20.18 -13.27
N ILE A 77 6.94 21.16 -13.02
CA ILE A 77 5.52 21.09 -13.40
C ILE A 77 5.39 20.92 -14.91
N ARG A 78 6.13 21.73 -15.69
CA ARG A 78 6.16 21.63 -17.15
C ARG A 78 6.63 20.26 -17.62
N LEU A 79 7.75 19.77 -17.08
CA LEU A 79 8.30 18.47 -17.46
C LEU A 79 7.33 17.31 -17.12
N VAL A 80 6.67 17.37 -15.96
CA VAL A 80 5.65 16.38 -15.57
C VAL A 80 4.48 16.38 -16.57
N ALA A 81 4.03 17.56 -17.00
CA ALA A 81 3.00 17.69 -18.03
C ALA A 81 3.47 17.15 -19.39
N ASP A 82 4.68 17.49 -19.84
CA ASP A 82 5.26 17.07 -21.12
C ASP A 82 5.39 15.54 -21.24
N ILE A 83 5.73 14.84 -20.16
CA ILE A 83 5.79 13.37 -20.13
C ILE A 83 4.40 12.72 -19.98
N GLY A 84 3.35 13.52 -19.80
CA GLY A 84 1.97 13.05 -19.63
C GLY A 84 1.69 12.42 -18.27
N ALA A 85 2.48 12.74 -17.25
CA ALA A 85 2.25 12.39 -15.86
C ALA A 85 1.37 13.46 -15.17
N ALA A 86 0.74 13.08 -14.06
CA ALA A 86 0.01 14.03 -13.22
C ALA A 86 0.64 14.14 -11.84
N LEU A 87 0.54 15.35 -11.26
CA LEU A 87 1.01 15.68 -9.93
C LEU A 87 -0.21 15.81 -9.00
N ILE A 88 -0.20 15.05 -7.91
CA ILE A 88 -1.30 15.01 -6.94
C ILE A 88 -0.72 15.36 -5.56
N PHE A 89 -1.32 16.33 -4.88
CA PHE A 89 -0.98 16.67 -3.50
C PHE A 89 -2.11 16.26 -2.57
N LEU A 90 -1.76 15.45 -1.58
CA LEU A 90 -2.63 15.10 -0.47
C LEU A 90 -2.05 15.68 0.83
N ASP A 91 -2.89 16.25 1.67
CA ASP A 91 -2.47 16.72 2.99
C ASP A 91 -2.18 15.55 3.95
N GLY A 92 -1.66 15.85 5.14
CA GLY A 92 -1.40 14.83 6.17
C GLY A 92 -2.65 14.10 6.69
N ARG A 93 -3.85 14.55 6.29
CA ARG A 93 -5.15 13.92 6.60
C ARG A 93 -5.67 13.07 5.45
N GLY A 94 -4.94 13.03 4.31
CA GLY A 94 -5.36 12.34 3.10
C GLY A 94 -6.38 13.13 2.26
N LYS A 95 -6.59 14.42 2.53
CA LYS A 95 -7.46 15.28 1.73
C LYS A 95 -6.72 15.73 0.47
N LEU A 96 -7.40 15.68 -0.68
CA LEU A 96 -6.88 16.22 -1.92
C LEU A 96 -6.77 17.75 -1.84
N LEU A 97 -5.56 18.28 -2.05
CA LEU A 97 -5.28 19.72 -2.12
C LEU A 97 -5.15 20.23 -3.56
N PHE A 98 -4.52 19.39 -4.41
CA PHE A 98 -4.22 19.78 -5.78
C PHE A 98 -4.05 18.54 -6.66
N ALA A 99 -4.56 18.60 -7.88
CA ALA A 99 -4.25 17.65 -8.93
C ALA A 99 -3.98 18.41 -10.23
N SER A 100 -2.78 18.19 -10.81
CA SER A 100 -2.45 18.78 -12.11
C SER A 100 -3.11 17.97 -13.21
N THR A 101 -3.52 18.63 -14.26
CA THR A 101 -3.96 17.99 -15.49
C THR A 101 -3.14 18.50 -16.66
N PRO A 102 -2.85 17.65 -17.66
CA PRO A 102 -2.39 18.14 -18.95
C PRO A 102 -3.39 19.14 -19.53
N THR A 103 -2.95 20.01 -20.42
CA THR A 103 -3.80 20.94 -21.15
C THR A 103 -5.00 20.17 -21.72
N ALA A 104 -6.20 20.49 -21.22
CA ALA A 104 -7.42 19.79 -21.58
C ALA A 104 -8.05 20.39 -22.84
N PRO A 105 -8.71 19.59 -23.68
CA PRO A 105 -9.55 20.12 -24.74
C PRO A 105 -10.65 20.97 -24.13
N SER A 106 -10.93 22.14 -24.74
CA SER A 106 -12.03 22.99 -24.32
C SER A 106 -13.19 22.81 -25.30
N ASP A 107 -14.28 22.19 -24.84
CA ASP A 107 -15.53 22.08 -25.60
C ASP A 107 -16.62 22.87 -24.90
N VAL A 108 -16.92 24.06 -25.45
CA VAL A 108 -17.93 24.98 -24.91
C VAL A 108 -19.35 24.38 -25.03
N ARG A 109 -19.63 23.57 -26.09
CA ARG A 109 -20.93 22.94 -26.28
C ARG A 109 -21.14 21.87 -25.20
N LEU A 110 -20.15 21.07 -24.91
CA LEU A 110 -20.19 20.05 -23.86
C LEU A 110 -20.39 20.68 -22.47
N ARG A 111 -19.71 21.76 -22.14
CA ARG A 111 -19.92 22.49 -20.88
C ARG A 111 -21.32 23.10 -20.80
N ARG A 112 -21.84 23.63 -21.89
CA ARG A 112 -23.23 24.13 -21.92
C ARG A 112 -24.24 23.00 -21.73
N ALA A 113 -24.02 21.83 -22.36
CA ALA A 113 -24.87 20.65 -22.15
C ALA A 113 -24.80 20.18 -20.67
N GLN A 114 -23.64 20.25 -20.02
CA GLN A 114 -23.48 19.97 -18.61
C GLN A 114 -24.31 20.93 -17.74
N CYS A 115 -24.21 22.25 -17.96
CA CYS A 115 -24.96 23.26 -17.20
C CYS A 115 -26.49 23.07 -17.35
N LEU A 116 -26.96 22.69 -18.53
CA LEU A 116 -28.40 22.50 -18.82
C LEU A 116 -28.93 21.10 -18.45
N ALA A 117 -28.09 20.20 -17.99
CA ALA A 117 -28.46 18.79 -17.77
C ALA A 117 -29.51 18.60 -16.69
N LEU A 118 -29.56 19.46 -15.69
CA LEU A 118 -30.57 19.44 -14.63
C LEU A 118 -31.96 19.81 -15.17
N GLU A 119 -32.03 20.77 -16.10
CA GLU A 119 -33.28 21.29 -16.64
C GLU A 119 -33.90 20.39 -17.72
N ASN A 120 -33.08 19.65 -18.46
CA ASN A 120 -33.54 18.83 -19.59
C ASN A 120 -33.70 17.32 -19.25
N GLY A 121 -33.57 16.95 -17.97
CA GLY A 121 -33.70 15.59 -17.48
C GLY A 121 -32.51 14.69 -17.77
N THR A 122 -31.41 15.21 -18.37
CA THR A 122 -30.21 14.42 -18.64
C THR A 122 -29.45 14.09 -17.35
N ALA A 123 -29.42 15.04 -16.40
CA ALA A 123 -28.82 14.80 -15.09
C ALA A 123 -29.53 13.65 -14.35
N LEU A 124 -30.82 13.59 -14.37
CA LEU A 124 -31.61 12.51 -13.76
C LEU A 124 -31.24 11.14 -14.38
N LYS A 125 -31.17 11.06 -15.71
CA LYS A 125 -30.78 9.82 -16.41
C LYS A 125 -29.37 9.37 -16.04
N ILE A 126 -28.41 10.30 -16.00
CA ILE A 126 -27.03 10.02 -15.63
C ILE A 126 -26.97 9.59 -14.18
N SER A 127 -27.61 10.30 -13.26
CA SER A 127 -27.61 10.00 -11.83
C SER A 127 -28.18 8.63 -11.51
N ARG A 128 -29.31 8.26 -12.15
CA ARG A 128 -29.91 6.91 -12.03
C ARG A 128 -28.92 5.82 -12.44
N GLU A 129 -28.22 6.01 -13.56
CA GLU A 129 -27.29 5.01 -14.06
C GLU A 129 -26.05 4.89 -13.11
N LEU A 130 -25.49 6.01 -12.65
CA LEU A 130 -24.37 6.00 -11.72
C LEU A 130 -24.73 5.27 -10.41
N ILE A 131 -25.90 5.55 -9.85
CA ILE A 131 -26.38 4.92 -8.62
C ILE A 131 -26.81 3.47 -8.85
N SER A 132 -27.38 3.14 -9.99
CA SER A 132 -27.70 1.76 -10.38
C SER A 132 -26.45 0.89 -10.33
N GLN A 133 -25.34 1.35 -10.91
CA GLN A 133 -24.07 0.61 -10.89
C GLN A 133 -23.44 0.52 -9.50
N LYS A 134 -23.58 1.57 -8.68
CA LYS A 134 -23.20 1.51 -7.27
C LYS A 134 -23.97 0.41 -6.54
N ILE A 135 -25.29 0.36 -6.69
CA ILE A 135 -26.16 -0.66 -6.08
C ILE A 135 -25.77 -2.06 -6.54
N ASP A 136 -25.53 -2.28 -7.83
CA ASP A 136 -25.07 -3.57 -8.37
C ASP A 136 -23.76 -4.01 -7.71
N GLY A 137 -22.80 -3.10 -7.60
CA GLY A 137 -21.52 -3.38 -6.96
C GLY A 137 -21.64 -3.68 -5.46
N GLN A 138 -22.49 -2.95 -4.74
CA GLN A 138 -22.76 -3.19 -3.32
C GLN A 138 -23.45 -4.53 -3.09
N ALA A 139 -24.42 -4.90 -3.93
CA ALA A 139 -25.10 -6.19 -3.88
C ALA A 139 -24.13 -7.36 -4.16
N ALA A 140 -23.25 -7.20 -5.15
CA ALA A 140 -22.23 -8.21 -5.43
C ALA A 140 -21.28 -8.42 -4.22
N ILE A 141 -20.85 -7.35 -3.55
CA ILE A 141 -20.04 -7.44 -2.34
C ILE A 141 -20.81 -8.14 -1.22
N ALA A 142 -22.07 -7.79 -0.99
CA ALA A 142 -22.91 -8.41 0.03
C ALA A 142 -23.04 -9.92 -0.20
N ARG A 143 -23.26 -10.36 -1.45
CA ARG A 143 -23.40 -11.75 -1.84
C ARG A 143 -22.09 -12.52 -1.77
N ASP A 144 -21.06 -12.02 -2.48
CA ASP A 144 -19.89 -12.82 -2.80
C ASP A 144 -18.78 -12.71 -1.76
N MET A 145 -18.72 -11.58 -1.05
CA MET A 145 -17.63 -11.31 -0.08
C MET A 145 -18.11 -11.36 1.37
N LEU A 146 -19.34 -10.88 1.64
CA LEU A 146 -19.92 -10.91 2.99
C LEU A 146 -20.78 -12.16 3.22
N GLY A 147 -21.07 -12.95 2.16
CA GLY A 147 -21.79 -14.23 2.25
C GLY A 147 -23.26 -14.08 2.62
N ASN A 148 -23.88 -12.92 2.31
CA ASN A 148 -25.28 -12.66 2.60
C ASN A 148 -26.11 -12.41 1.33
N PRO A 149 -26.60 -13.47 0.65
CA PRO A 149 -27.41 -13.31 -0.56
C PRO A 149 -28.76 -12.60 -0.29
N LEU A 150 -29.37 -12.80 0.88
CA LEU A 150 -30.63 -12.12 1.23
C LEU A 150 -30.45 -10.60 1.32
N ALA A 151 -29.34 -10.14 1.91
CA ALA A 151 -29.01 -8.73 1.94
C ALA A 151 -28.72 -8.20 0.53
N ALA A 152 -28.04 -8.98 -0.31
CA ALA A 152 -27.79 -8.61 -1.71
C ALA A 152 -29.10 -8.40 -2.48
N ASP A 153 -30.06 -9.32 -2.33
CA ASP A 153 -31.35 -9.22 -3.00
C ASP A 153 -32.17 -8.04 -2.45
N ALA A 154 -32.09 -7.76 -1.13
CA ALA A 154 -32.72 -6.58 -0.55
C ALA A 154 -32.10 -5.27 -1.08
N ILE A 155 -30.77 -5.22 -1.29
CA ILE A 155 -30.08 -4.07 -1.88
C ILE A 155 -30.51 -3.90 -3.36
N LEU A 156 -30.63 -4.99 -4.12
CA LEU A 156 -31.07 -4.92 -5.52
C LEU A 156 -32.52 -4.42 -5.72
N ARG A 157 -33.41 -4.57 -4.71
CA ARG A 157 -34.76 -4.00 -4.78
C ARG A 157 -34.74 -2.47 -4.94
N PHE A 158 -33.80 -1.80 -4.34
CA PHE A 158 -33.62 -0.34 -4.52
C PHE A 158 -33.31 0.06 -5.96
N LYS A 159 -32.80 -0.86 -6.79
CA LYS A 159 -32.59 -0.60 -8.22
C LYS A 159 -33.92 -0.48 -8.97
N ALA A 160 -34.96 -1.22 -8.59
CA ALA A 160 -36.29 -1.07 -9.14
C ALA A 160 -36.93 0.27 -8.69
N GLU A 161 -36.78 0.61 -7.40
CA GLU A 161 -37.24 1.90 -6.88
C GLU A 161 -36.55 3.09 -7.58
N LEU A 162 -35.25 2.93 -7.88
CA LEU A 162 -34.45 3.94 -8.58
C LEU A 162 -34.99 4.22 -9.98
N ALA A 163 -35.53 3.23 -10.68
CA ALA A 163 -36.13 3.40 -12.01
C ALA A 163 -37.38 4.29 -12.00
N GLU A 164 -38.12 4.28 -10.90
CA GLU A 164 -39.35 5.04 -10.70
C GLU A 164 -39.12 6.46 -10.14
N THR A 165 -37.89 6.86 -9.83
CA THR A 165 -37.60 8.20 -9.33
C THR A 165 -37.87 9.27 -10.38
N HIS A 166 -38.39 10.43 -10.00
CA HIS A 166 -38.72 11.50 -10.94
C HIS A 166 -37.82 12.73 -10.83
N ASP A 167 -37.01 12.81 -9.78
CA ASP A 167 -36.09 13.90 -9.53
C ASP A 167 -34.80 13.41 -8.85
N ILE A 168 -33.84 14.30 -8.71
CA ILE A 168 -32.50 14.01 -8.13
C ILE A 168 -32.60 13.74 -6.63
N ASP A 169 -33.50 14.36 -5.91
CA ASP A 169 -33.63 14.17 -4.46
C ASP A 169 -34.21 12.78 -4.15
N ALA A 170 -35.14 12.29 -4.96
CA ALA A 170 -35.61 10.91 -4.88
C ALA A 170 -34.47 9.90 -5.17
N VAL A 171 -33.61 10.17 -6.17
CA VAL A 171 -32.42 9.34 -6.44
C VAL A 171 -31.50 9.29 -5.23
N ARG A 172 -31.25 10.43 -4.58
CA ARG A 172 -30.42 10.50 -3.36
C ARG A 172 -31.03 9.74 -2.20
N LEU A 173 -32.37 9.81 -2.06
CA LEU A 173 -33.04 9.09 -0.98
C LEU A 173 -32.92 7.58 -1.15
N VAL A 174 -33.15 7.07 -2.37
CA VAL A 174 -32.97 5.65 -2.68
C VAL A 174 -31.52 5.21 -2.48
N GLU A 175 -30.56 6.03 -2.90
CA GLU A 175 -29.12 5.78 -2.65
C GLU A 175 -28.83 5.66 -1.15
N ALA A 176 -29.33 6.59 -0.33
CA ALA A 176 -29.11 6.60 1.10
C ALA A 176 -29.70 5.36 1.79
N MET A 177 -30.87 4.91 1.39
CA MET A 177 -31.51 3.69 1.90
C MET A 177 -30.70 2.43 1.51
N ALA A 178 -30.30 2.32 0.26
CA ALA A 178 -29.44 1.22 -0.21
C ALA A 178 -28.09 1.19 0.53
N ALA A 179 -27.46 2.35 0.68
CA ALA A 179 -26.21 2.48 1.42
C ALA A 179 -26.35 2.10 2.90
N LYS A 180 -27.44 2.47 3.57
CA LYS A 180 -27.73 2.08 4.94
C LYS A 180 -27.84 0.56 5.09
N MET A 181 -28.57 -0.10 4.19
CA MET A 181 -28.69 -1.56 4.15
C MET A 181 -27.34 -2.22 3.91
N TYR A 182 -26.57 -1.72 2.97
CA TYR A 182 -25.24 -2.22 2.64
C TYR A 182 -24.26 -2.11 3.81
N TRP A 183 -24.14 -0.93 4.43
CA TRP A 183 -23.20 -0.72 5.54
C TRP A 183 -23.57 -1.48 6.81
N SER A 184 -24.84 -1.84 7.02
CA SER A 184 -25.23 -2.71 8.12
C SER A 184 -24.61 -4.10 8.01
N GLN A 185 -24.29 -4.58 6.79
CA GLN A 185 -23.63 -5.87 6.58
C GLN A 185 -22.14 -5.85 6.97
N TRP A 186 -21.54 -4.66 7.08
CA TRP A 186 -20.14 -4.51 7.47
C TRP A 186 -19.91 -4.47 8.96
N ALA A 187 -20.92 -4.16 9.75
CA ALA A 187 -20.78 -3.84 11.17
C ALA A 187 -19.98 -4.88 11.96
N ASN A 188 -20.17 -6.16 11.69
CA ASN A 188 -19.53 -7.26 12.40
C ASN A 188 -18.32 -7.86 11.68
N VAL A 189 -17.85 -7.24 10.61
CA VAL A 189 -16.65 -7.73 9.90
C VAL A 189 -15.43 -7.59 10.82
N PRO A 190 -14.76 -8.71 11.17
CA PRO A 190 -13.60 -8.67 12.06
C PRO A 190 -12.38 -8.10 11.36
N ILE A 191 -11.64 -7.26 12.08
CA ILE A 191 -10.35 -6.73 11.65
C ILE A 191 -9.26 -7.57 12.32
N ARG A 192 -8.43 -8.23 11.52
CA ARG A 192 -7.42 -9.16 12.02
C ARG A 192 -6.12 -8.46 12.39
N TRP A 193 -5.62 -8.79 13.58
CA TRP A 193 -4.37 -8.26 14.11
C TRP A 193 -3.38 -9.39 14.42
N PRO A 194 -2.07 -9.15 14.43
CA PRO A 194 -1.09 -10.08 14.98
C PRO A 194 -1.32 -10.28 16.48
N LEU A 195 -1.14 -11.50 16.98
CA LEU A 195 -1.31 -11.81 18.42
C LEU A 195 -0.52 -10.87 19.35
N LYS A 196 0.69 -10.48 18.95
CA LYS A 196 1.55 -9.54 19.70
C LYS A 196 0.95 -8.13 19.84
N ASP A 197 0.03 -7.75 18.97
CA ASP A 197 -0.58 -6.43 18.95
C ASP A 197 -1.99 -6.44 19.58
N GLU A 198 -2.62 -7.59 19.73
CA GLU A 198 -4.03 -7.75 20.06
C GLU A 198 -4.44 -7.10 21.41
N SER A 199 -3.56 -7.14 22.41
CA SER A 199 -3.76 -6.48 23.71
C SER A 199 -3.61 -4.95 23.64
N ARG A 200 -2.97 -4.43 22.58
CA ARG A 200 -2.67 -3.01 22.39
C ARG A 200 -3.64 -2.32 21.43
N ILE A 201 -4.58 -3.09 20.87
CA ILE A 201 -5.57 -2.57 19.92
C ILE A 201 -6.80 -2.09 20.68
N ALA A 202 -7.25 -0.88 20.35
CA ALA A 202 -8.49 -0.31 20.86
C ALA A 202 -9.68 -1.21 20.48
N SER A 203 -10.65 -1.37 21.38
CA SER A 203 -11.79 -2.27 21.16
C SER A 203 -12.57 -1.96 19.88
N HIS A 204 -12.77 -0.67 19.57
CA HIS A 204 -13.46 -0.21 18.36
C HIS A 204 -12.66 -0.43 17.05
N TRP A 205 -11.40 -0.92 17.13
CA TRP A 205 -10.61 -1.32 15.97
C TRP A 205 -10.63 -2.83 15.71
N LYS A 206 -11.34 -3.62 16.52
CA LYS A 206 -11.40 -5.08 16.37
C LYS A 206 -12.45 -5.54 15.36
N VAL A 207 -13.45 -4.70 15.13
CA VAL A 207 -14.50 -4.91 14.12
C VAL A 207 -14.67 -3.64 13.30
N PHE A 208 -15.28 -3.77 12.12
CA PHE A 208 -15.56 -2.61 11.27
C PHE A 208 -16.47 -1.58 11.97
N GLY A 209 -17.49 -2.06 12.67
CA GLY A 209 -18.41 -1.23 13.46
C GLY A 209 -19.23 -0.24 12.63
N SER A 210 -19.64 0.84 13.27
CA SER A 210 -20.30 1.96 12.60
C SER A 210 -19.26 2.95 12.04
N ARG A 211 -19.64 3.66 10.97
CA ARG A 211 -18.81 4.75 10.40
C ARG A 211 -19.05 6.08 11.13
N ILE A 212 -19.10 6.02 12.43
CA ILE A 212 -19.35 7.17 13.33
C ILE A 212 -18.20 7.18 14.32
N SER A 213 -17.60 8.35 14.56
CA SER A 213 -16.56 8.49 15.58
C SER A 213 -17.11 8.12 16.95
N PRO A 214 -16.45 7.25 17.73
CA PRO A 214 -16.87 6.93 19.09
C PRO A 214 -16.77 8.12 20.06
N LEU A 215 -15.95 9.14 19.73
CA LEU A 215 -15.73 10.31 20.58
C LEU A 215 -16.61 11.51 20.20
N THR A 216 -16.74 11.80 18.91
CA THR A 216 -17.41 13.01 18.42
C THR A 216 -18.77 12.76 17.82
N HIS A 217 -19.19 11.50 17.67
CA HIS A 217 -20.40 11.06 16.98
C HIS A 217 -20.58 11.63 15.56
N SER A 218 -19.50 12.18 14.99
CA SER A 218 -19.51 12.72 13.64
C SER A 218 -19.49 11.60 12.58
N PRO A 219 -20.36 11.63 11.58
CA PRO A 219 -20.31 10.70 10.47
C PRO A 219 -19.09 11.02 9.58
N ARG A 220 -18.59 10.02 8.84
CA ARG A 220 -17.50 10.13 7.85
C ARG A 220 -16.10 10.34 8.42
N LEU A 221 -15.90 10.28 9.72
CA LEU A 221 -14.56 10.23 10.29
C LEU A 221 -13.98 8.82 10.13
N ALA A 222 -12.65 8.75 10.05
CA ALA A 222 -11.95 7.48 10.08
C ALA A 222 -11.95 6.91 11.50
N ALA A 223 -13.03 6.26 11.91
CA ALA A 223 -13.16 5.70 13.25
C ALA A 223 -12.23 4.50 13.47
N ASN A 224 -11.81 3.82 12.41
CA ASN A 224 -10.97 2.62 12.50
C ASN A 224 -10.06 2.48 11.25
N PRO A 225 -9.10 1.54 11.26
CA PRO A 225 -8.17 1.32 10.15
C PRO A 225 -8.79 1.14 8.77
N PRO A 226 -9.80 0.29 8.53
CA PRO A 226 -10.44 0.19 7.23
C PRO A 226 -11.03 1.51 6.73
N ASN A 227 -11.71 2.26 7.60
CA ASN A 227 -12.25 3.57 7.24
C ASN A 227 -11.15 4.57 6.87
N ALA A 228 -10.01 4.55 7.58
CA ALA A 228 -8.87 5.38 7.22
C ALA A 228 -8.31 5.02 5.84
N CYS A 229 -8.16 3.73 5.54
CA CYS A 229 -7.74 3.24 4.23
C CYS A 229 -8.73 3.65 3.12
N MET A 230 -10.03 3.46 3.34
CA MET A 230 -11.07 3.88 2.40
C MET A 230 -11.00 5.39 2.13
N ASN A 231 -10.85 6.23 3.16
CA ASN A 231 -10.80 7.68 2.99
C ASN A 231 -9.59 8.11 2.13
N LEU A 232 -8.41 7.51 2.33
CA LEU A 232 -7.24 7.80 1.50
C LEU A 232 -7.45 7.36 0.04
N ILE A 233 -8.01 6.16 -0.17
CA ILE A 233 -8.28 5.65 -1.51
C ILE A 233 -9.37 6.50 -2.19
N HIS A 234 -10.40 6.94 -1.46
CA HIS A 234 -11.42 7.84 -1.99
C HIS A 234 -10.84 9.18 -2.43
N ALA A 235 -9.86 9.75 -1.69
CA ALA A 235 -9.17 10.97 -2.14
C ALA A 235 -8.37 10.74 -3.43
N LEU A 236 -7.78 9.55 -3.60
CA LEU A 236 -7.13 9.18 -4.87
C LEU A 236 -8.16 9.02 -6.00
N CYS A 237 -9.31 8.38 -5.74
CA CYS A 237 -10.38 8.25 -6.71
C CYS A 237 -10.94 9.62 -7.13
N GLU A 238 -11.15 10.53 -6.18
CA GLU A 238 -11.58 11.90 -6.46
C GLU A 238 -10.61 12.61 -7.41
N ALA A 239 -9.29 12.53 -7.11
CA ALA A 239 -8.26 13.09 -7.97
C ALA A 239 -8.30 12.51 -9.40
N GLU A 240 -8.45 11.19 -9.52
CA GLU A 240 -8.50 10.52 -10.83
C GLU A 240 -9.79 10.84 -11.59
N CYS A 241 -10.95 10.92 -10.92
CA CYS A 241 -12.21 11.35 -11.50
C CYS A 241 -12.12 12.81 -11.98
N ARG A 242 -11.58 13.71 -11.15
CA ARG A 242 -11.38 15.11 -11.52
C ARG A 242 -10.49 15.25 -12.75
N MET A 243 -9.37 14.54 -12.81
CA MET A 243 -8.46 14.55 -13.96
C MET A 243 -9.12 13.96 -15.21
N ALA A 244 -9.91 12.90 -15.07
CA ALA A 244 -10.63 12.29 -16.18
C ALA A 244 -11.66 13.25 -16.78
N LEU A 245 -12.44 13.94 -15.95
CA LEU A 245 -13.45 14.92 -16.36
C LEU A 245 -12.84 16.10 -17.10
N ILE A 246 -11.79 16.70 -16.53
CA ILE A 246 -11.07 17.81 -17.19
C ILE A 246 -10.50 17.32 -18.53
N GLY A 247 -9.93 16.10 -18.58
CA GLY A 247 -9.43 15.51 -19.82
C GLY A 247 -10.51 15.29 -20.90
N MET A 248 -11.79 15.24 -20.51
CA MET A 248 -12.93 15.19 -21.43
C MET A 248 -13.50 16.58 -21.76
N GLY A 249 -13.01 17.66 -21.13
CA GLY A 249 -13.51 19.02 -21.33
C GLY A 249 -14.72 19.37 -20.45
N LEU A 250 -15.01 18.55 -19.43
CA LEU A 250 -16.06 18.80 -18.43
C LEU A 250 -15.53 19.56 -17.23
N ASP A 251 -16.39 20.30 -16.57
CA ASP A 251 -16.11 20.96 -15.31
C ASP A 251 -16.37 19.99 -14.14
N PRO A 252 -15.36 19.62 -13.32
CA PRO A 252 -15.56 18.70 -12.24
C PRO A 252 -16.38 19.25 -11.07
N GLU A 253 -16.63 20.56 -11.01
CA GLU A 253 -17.34 21.22 -9.91
C GLU A 253 -18.86 21.28 -10.14
N ILE A 254 -19.30 21.28 -11.41
CA ILE A 254 -20.74 21.30 -11.77
C ILE A 254 -21.30 19.88 -11.66
N GLY A 255 -22.04 19.59 -10.59
CA GLY A 255 -22.62 18.29 -10.30
C GLY A 255 -23.88 17.96 -11.06
N LEU A 256 -24.21 16.67 -11.13
CA LEU A 256 -25.45 16.16 -11.70
C LEU A 256 -26.31 15.47 -10.63
N LEU A 257 -25.71 14.76 -9.70
CA LEU A 257 -26.34 14.09 -8.57
C LEU A 257 -26.16 14.90 -7.28
N HIS A 258 -24.94 15.30 -6.98
CA HIS A 258 -24.67 16.11 -5.79
C HIS A 258 -24.87 17.59 -6.07
N CYS A 259 -25.46 18.30 -5.10
CA CYS A 259 -25.60 19.75 -5.19
C CYS A 259 -24.27 20.44 -5.35
N ASP A 260 -24.23 21.50 -6.11
CA ASP A 260 -23.09 22.38 -6.21
C ASP A 260 -22.83 23.05 -4.86
N ALA A 261 -21.58 23.07 -4.44
CA ALA A 261 -21.15 23.71 -3.21
C ALA A 261 -19.77 24.32 -3.40
N PRO A 262 -19.47 25.43 -2.74
CA PRO A 262 -18.15 26.04 -2.82
C PRO A 262 -17.03 25.07 -2.45
N ASN A 263 -15.96 25.04 -3.25
CA ASN A 263 -14.79 24.18 -3.04
C ASN A 263 -15.09 22.66 -3.04
N ARG A 264 -16.12 22.24 -3.76
CA ARG A 264 -16.50 20.83 -3.90
C ARG A 264 -16.48 20.42 -5.37
N SER A 265 -15.78 19.34 -5.66
CA SER A 265 -15.79 18.74 -7.00
C SER A 265 -17.01 17.83 -7.15
N SER A 266 -18.21 18.43 -7.29
CA SER A 266 -19.51 17.73 -7.24
C SER A 266 -19.61 16.66 -8.31
N LEU A 267 -19.26 16.92 -9.58
CA LEU A 267 -19.28 15.92 -10.65
C LEU A 267 -18.20 14.83 -10.45
N ALA A 268 -17.04 15.18 -9.91
CA ALA A 268 -16.02 14.17 -9.61
C ALA A 268 -16.51 13.22 -8.50
N ASN A 269 -17.27 13.73 -7.52
CA ASN A 269 -17.91 12.90 -6.50
C ASN A 269 -19.03 12.04 -7.10
N ASP A 270 -19.80 12.55 -8.08
CA ASP A 270 -20.83 11.77 -8.78
C ASP A 270 -20.19 10.54 -9.48
N LEU A 271 -19.10 10.75 -10.21
CA LEU A 271 -18.37 9.65 -10.85
C LEU A 271 -17.83 8.65 -9.83
N GLN A 272 -17.36 9.18 -8.69
CA GLN A 272 -16.79 8.36 -7.64
C GLN A 272 -17.80 7.35 -7.06
N GLU A 273 -19.10 7.64 -7.11
CA GLU A 273 -20.13 6.71 -6.62
C GLU A 273 -20.04 5.33 -7.31
N VAL A 274 -19.72 5.31 -8.60
CA VAL A 274 -19.51 4.06 -9.36
C VAL A 274 -18.22 3.33 -8.91
N LEU A 275 -17.21 4.07 -8.45
CA LEU A 275 -15.92 3.48 -8.02
C LEU A 275 -15.98 2.99 -6.56
N ARG A 276 -16.94 3.47 -5.75
CA ARG A 276 -17.01 3.11 -4.32
C ARG A 276 -17.04 1.60 -4.07
N PRO A 277 -17.85 0.80 -4.77
CA PRO A 277 -17.85 -0.64 -4.55
C PRO A 277 -16.51 -1.30 -4.87
N ALA A 278 -15.75 -0.78 -5.84
CA ALA A 278 -14.41 -1.30 -6.11
C ALA A 278 -13.43 -1.00 -4.98
N VAL A 279 -13.52 0.19 -4.37
CA VAL A 279 -12.74 0.55 -3.18
C VAL A 279 -13.12 -0.32 -1.99
N ASP A 280 -14.41 -0.49 -1.77
CA ASP A 280 -14.95 -1.31 -0.69
C ASP A 280 -14.48 -2.77 -0.83
N SER A 281 -14.60 -3.35 -2.03
CA SER A 281 -14.10 -4.69 -2.34
C SER A 281 -12.60 -4.83 -2.09
N PHE A 282 -11.81 -3.84 -2.49
CA PHE A 282 -10.36 -3.84 -2.27
C PHE A 282 -10.03 -3.86 -0.77
N VAL A 283 -10.66 -2.99 0.02
CA VAL A 283 -10.42 -2.90 1.47
C VAL A 283 -10.96 -4.14 2.19
N LEU A 284 -12.15 -4.63 1.83
CA LEU A 284 -12.76 -5.84 2.43
C LEU A 284 -11.88 -7.07 2.18
N ASN A 285 -11.43 -7.28 0.95
CA ASN A 285 -10.50 -8.35 0.63
C ASN A 285 -9.23 -8.25 1.49
N TRP A 286 -8.70 -7.05 1.67
CA TRP A 286 -7.49 -6.85 2.46
C TRP A 286 -7.69 -7.22 3.93
N ILE A 287 -8.75 -6.73 4.60
CA ILE A 287 -9.01 -7.07 6.01
C ILE A 287 -9.36 -8.55 6.23
N GLN A 288 -9.87 -9.23 5.20
CA GLN A 288 -10.16 -10.66 5.26
C GLN A 288 -8.94 -11.55 5.05
N THR A 289 -7.99 -11.11 4.21
CA THR A 289 -6.84 -11.93 3.81
C THR A 289 -5.57 -11.62 4.60
N GLU A 290 -5.38 -10.36 5.00
CA GLU A 290 -4.17 -9.91 5.67
C GLU A 290 -4.45 -9.44 7.11
N ARG A 291 -3.37 -9.25 7.87
CA ARG A 291 -3.41 -8.68 9.23
C ARG A 291 -2.80 -7.29 9.19
N PHE A 292 -3.50 -6.32 9.74
CA PHE A 292 -2.93 -5.00 9.96
C PHE A 292 -1.86 -5.04 11.05
N SER A 293 -0.85 -4.20 10.95
CA SER A 293 0.09 -3.97 12.05
C SER A 293 -0.34 -2.77 12.88
N LYS A 294 -0.16 -2.83 14.20
CA LYS A 294 -0.40 -1.66 15.06
C LYS A 294 0.45 -0.46 14.65
N ALA A 295 1.66 -0.69 14.12
CA ALA A 295 2.57 0.35 13.66
C ALA A 295 2.06 1.11 12.41
N ASP A 296 1.10 0.52 11.67
CA ASP A 296 0.54 1.14 10.47
C ASP A 296 -0.52 2.22 10.77
N PHE A 297 -1.00 2.29 12.03
CA PHE A 297 -2.08 3.18 12.43
C PHE A 297 -1.85 3.80 13.80
N TRP A 298 -2.35 5.01 13.95
CA TRP A 298 -2.41 5.72 15.21
C TRP A 298 -3.71 6.54 15.31
N GLU A 299 -4.14 6.85 16.51
CA GLU A 299 -5.35 7.63 16.78
C GLU A 299 -4.96 9.05 17.16
N ASP A 300 -5.60 10.03 16.55
CA ASP A 300 -5.39 11.44 16.91
C ASP A 300 -6.25 11.81 18.13
N ARG A 301 -6.03 13.03 18.67
CA ARG A 301 -6.73 13.53 19.87
C ARG A 301 -8.26 13.62 19.69
N ASN A 302 -8.75 13.60 18.46
CA ASN A 302 -10.18 13.65 18.14
C ASN A 302 -10.77 12.24 17.88
N GLY A 303 -10.02 11.18 18.14
CA GLY A 303 -10.44 9.81 17.90
C GLY A 303 -10.45 9.39 16.44
N ASN A 304 -9.72 10.11 15.56
CA ASN A 304 -9.59 9.70 14.18
C ASN A 304 -8.41 8.74 14.02
N CYS A 305 -8.64 7.62 13.39
CA CYS A 305 -7.61 6.72 12.94
C CYS A 305 -6.81 7.35 11.79
N ARG A 306 -5.50 7.37 11.93
CA ARG A 306 -4.55 7.89 10.96
C ARG A 306 -3.66 6.77 10.46
N ILE A 307 -3.25 6.88 9.20
CA ILE A 307 -2.40 5.90 8.52
C ILE A 307 -0.96 6.35 8.61
N ALA A 308 -0.08 5.45 9.03
CA ALA A 308 1.36 5.70 9.01
C ALA A 308 1.90 5.79 7.57
N THR A 309 2.93 6.60 7.40
CA THR A 309 3.50 6.90 6.07
C THR A 309 3.83 5.67 5.22
N PRO A 310 4.42 4.58 5.74
CA PRO A 310 4.74 3.42 4.91
C PRO A 310 3.50 2.77 4.29
N LEU A 311 2.41 2.66 5.06
CA LEU A 311 1.15 2.13 4.56
C LEU A 311 0.46 3.10 3.59
N ALA A 312 0.48 4.41 3.88
CA ALA A 312 -0.07 5.42 2.99
C ALA A 312 0.63 5.39 1.61
N LYS A 313 1.96 5.23 1.58
CA LYS A 313 2.72 5.05 0.32
C LYS A 313 2.22 3.84 -0.46
N LYS A 314 2.09 2.68 0.19
CA LYS A 314 1.59 1.45 -0.42
C LYS A 314 0.19 1.62 -1.03
N LEU A 315 -0.70 2.33 -0.32
CA LEU A 315 -2.04 2.65 -0.84
C LEU A 315 -1.99 3.62 -2.03
N CYS A 316 -1.14 4.63 -1.99
CA CYS A 316 -0.98 5.56 -3.11
C CYS A 316 -0.46 4.88 -4.39
N GLU A 317 0.31 3.81 -4.30
CA GLU A 317 0.75 3.02 -5.45
C GLU A 317 -0.43 2.43 -6.24
N THR A 318 -1.63 2.33 -5.65
CA THR A 318 -2.86 1.86 -6.33
C THR A 318 -3.51 2.89 -7.24
N ALA A 319 -3.07 4.15 -7.26
CA ALA A 319 -3.69 5.25 -8.02
C ALA A 319 -3.95 4.89 -9.50
N ASN A 320 -3.05 4.15 -10.13
CA ASN A 320 -3.21 3.75 -11.53
C ASN A 320 -4.40 2.78 -11.75
N THR A 321 -4.80 2.03 -10.73
CA THR A 321 -6.02 1.19 -10.76
C THR A 321 -7.25 2.07 -10.82
N TRP A 322 -7.33 3.07 -9.96
CA TRP A 322 -8.47 3.99 -9.90
C TRP A 322 -8.62 4.83 -11.16
N ARG A 323 -7.50 5.28 -11.75
CA ARG A 323 -7.50 5.92 -13.06
C ARG A 323 -8.16 5.07 -14.15
N ARG A 324 -7.84 3.77 -14.18
CA ARG A 324 -8.41 2.84 -15.17
C ARG A 324 -9.90 2.62 -15.00
N LEU A 325 -10.41 2.78 -13.79
CA LEU A 325 -11.83 2.69 -13.48
C LEU A 325 -12.56 4.02 -13.76
N ALA A 326 -11.96 5.15 -13.43
CA ALA A 326 -12.56 6.48 -13.61
C ALA A 326 -12.71 6.87 -15.09
N ALA A 327 -11.74 6.55 -15.94
CA ALA A 327 -11.72 7.00 -17.33
C ALA A 327 -12.95 6.56 -18.16
N PRO A 328 -13.41 5.28 -18.14
CA PRO A 328 -14.61 4.90 -18.90
C PRO A 328 -15.89 5.53 -18.36
N VAL A 329 -15.98 5.81 -17.06
CA VAL A 329 -17.14 6.49 -16.45
C VAL A 329 -17.22 7.94 -16.95
N ALA A 330 -16.08 8.67 -16.89
CA ALA A 330 -16.01 10.04 -17.39
C ALA A 330 -16.36 10.13 -18.89
N GLU A 331 -15.89 9.18 -19.68
CA GLU A 331 -16.16 9.11 -21.11
C GLU A 331 -17.64 8.86 -21.39
N TRP A 332 -18.26 7.95 -20.64
CA TRP A 332 -19.70 7.68 -20.76
C TRP A 332 -20.55 8.90 -20.38
N VAL A 333 -20.22 9.59 -19.28
CA VAL A 333 -20.90 10.82 -18.86
C VAL A 333 -20.78 11.91 -19.94
N ALA A 334 -19.59 12.09 -20.50
CA ALA A 334 -19.36 13.05 -21.58
C ALA A 334 -20.21 12.71 -22.83
N GLN A 335 -20.32 11.43 -23.17
CA GLN A 335 -21.17 10.97 -24.29
C GLN A 335 -22.67 11.21 -24.03
N ALA A 336 -23.15 10.93 -22.82
CA ALA A 336 -24.51 11.14 -22.41
C ALA A 336 -24.91 12.63 -22.50
N LEU A 337 -24.03 13.50 -21.98
CA LEU A 337 -24.19 14.96 -22.06
C LEU A 337 -24.15 15.47 -23.51
N TRP A 338 -23.22 14.95 -24.31
CA TRP A 338 -23.12 15.31 -25.72
C TRP A 338 -24.36 14.95 -26.49
N SER A 339 -24.89 13.74 -26.26
CA SER A 339 -26.09 13.25 -26.94
C SER A 339 -27.37 14.04 -26.60
N SER A 340 -27.38 14.73 -25.45
CA SER A 340 -28.50 15.61 -25.05
C SER A 340 -28.47 17.00 -25.69
N SER A 341 -27.33 17.37 -26.31
CA SER A 341 -27.19 18.65 -26.98
C SER A 341 -27.99 18.70 -28.25
N ARG A 342 -28.91 19.71 -28.39
CA ARG A 342 -29.78 19.90 -29.58
C ARG A 342 -29.03 20.08 -30.89
N ASN A 343 -27.72 20.38 -30.84
CA ASN A 343 -26.87 20.67 -32.00
C ASN A 343 -25.78 19.60 -32.21
N SER A 344 -25.98 18.36 -31.75
CA SER A 344 -25.07 17.30 -32.11
C SER A 344 -25.25 16.95 -33.59
N ALA A 345 -24.31 17.41 -34.42
CA ALA A 345 -24.26 16.97 -35.82
C ALA A 345 -24.12 15.45 -35.86
N LYS A 346 -24.87 14.78 -36.72
CA LYS A 346 -24.75 13.34 -36.93
C LYS A 346 -23.30 13.01 -37.29
N GLY A 347 -22.58 12.36 -36.39
CA GLY A 347 -21.17 11.94 -36.62
C GLY A 347 -20.13 12.51 -35.66
N GLU A 348 -20.40 13.58 -34.90
CA GLU A 348 -19.45 14.04 -33.85
C GLU A 348 -19.59 13.16 -32.62
N GLN A 349 -18.62 12.30 -32.37
CA GLN A 349 -18.54 11.47 -31.18
C GLN A 349 -17.40 11.99 -30.25
N VAL A 350 -17.65 11.92 -28.95
CA VAL A 350 -16.61 12.13 -27.97
C VAL A 350 -15.48 11.11 -28.19
N LEU A 351 -14.26 11.58 -28.41
CA LEU A 351 -13.13 10.70 -28.70
C LEU A 351 -12.81 9.84 -27.48
N PRO A 352 -12.69 8.52 -27.65
CA PRO A 352 -12.36 7.64 -26.54
C PRO A 352 -10.96 7.94 -25.98
N THR A 353 -10.81 7.80 -24.66
CA THR A 353 -9.52 7.92 -24.01
C THR A 353 -8.55 6.83 -24.47
N ARG A 354 -7.24 6.98 -24.21
CA ARG A 354 -6.26 5.92 -24.52
C ARG A 354 -6.58 4.60 -23.81
N LEU A 355 -7.17 4.68 -22.62
CA LEU A 355 -7.54 3.48 -21.84
C LEU A 355 -8.73 2.77 -22.43
N THR A 356 -9.77 3.49 -22.87
CA THR A 356 -10.94 2.92 -23.51
C THR A 356 -10.62 2.40 -24.91
N ARG A 357 -9.77 3.07 -25.69
CA ARG A 357 -9.26 2.56 -26.98
C ARG A 357 -8.56 1.21 -26.80
N ARG A 358 -7.70 1.09 -25.79
CA ARG A 358 -7.01 -0.15 -25.49
C ARG A 358 -7.97 -1.26 -25.11
N ARG A 359 -9.00 -0.98 -24.29
CA ARG A 359 -10.03 -1.95 -23.92
C ARG A 359 -10.82 -2.44 -25.16
N LYS A 360 -11.14 -1.55 -26.09
CA LYS A 360 -11.77 -1.93 -27.37
C LYS A 360 -10.88 -2.85 -28.20
N SER A 361 -9.57 -2.55 -28.31
CA SER A 361 -8.63 -3.38 -29.06
C SER A 361 -8.39 -4.76 -28.44
N GLU A 362 -8.56 -4.89 -27.12
CA GLU A 362 -8.47 -6.16 -26.39
C GLU A 362 -9.80 -6.97 -26.43
N GLY A 363 -10.80 -6.58 -27.23
CA GLY A 363 -12.10 -7.26 -27.34
C GLY A 363 -12.97 -7.14 -26.10
N ARG A 364 -12.54 -6.33 -25.11
CA ARG A 364 -13.31 -6.03 -23.92
C ARG A 364 -14.30 -4.94 -24.27
N GLY A 365 -15.56 -5.34 -24.55
CA GLY A 365 -16.61 -4.46 -25.04
C GLY A 365 -16.79 -3.18 -24.22
N ASN A 366 -17.46 -2.23 -24.85
CA ASN A 366 -17.83 -0.91 -24.29
C ASN A 366 -18.91 -1.00 -23.20
N THR A 367 -19.12 -2.16 -22.59
CA THR A 367 -20.02 -2.26 -21.46
C THR A 367 -19.40 -1.50 -20.30
N PHE A 368 -20.06 -0.43 -19.94
CA PHE A 368 -19.82 0.41 -18.77
C PHE A 368 -19.96 -0.40 -17.46
N GLU A 369 -20.47 -1.62 -17.55
CA GLU A 369 -20.50 -2.56 -16.43
C GLU A 369 -19.09 -2.72 -15.87
N LEU A 370 -18.83 -2.05 -14.76
CA LEU A 370 -17.79 -2.41 -13.83
C LEU A 370 -18.16 -3.79 -13.28
N LYS A 371 -17.83 -4.85 -14.03
CA LYS A 371 -17.76 -6.17 -13.44
C LYS A 371 -16.65 -6.07 -12.42
N ILE A 372 -17.04 -5.74 -11.18
CA ILE A 372 -16.20 -5.97 -10.01
C ILE A 372 -16.04 -7.47 -9.98
N LYS A 373 -15.02 -7.96 -10.71
CA LYS A 373 -14.55 -9.30 -10.44
C LYS A 373 -14.08 -9.20 -8.99
N PRO A 374 -14.67 -9.98 -8.07
CA PRO A 374 -13.99 -10.19 -6.79
C PRO A 374 -12.55 -10.45 -7.17
N ILE A 375 -11.62 -9.73 -6.56
CA ILE A 375 -10.20 -10.02 -6.74
C ILE A 375 -10.13 -11.50 -6.41
N PRO A 376 -9.82 -12.38 -7.37
CA PRO A 376 -9.97 -13.81 -7.14
C PRO A 376 -9.20 -14.03 -5.84
N ARG A 377 -9.81 -14.72 -4.87
CA ARG A 377 -9.04 -15.35 -3.81
C ARG A 377 -7.91 -15.98 -4.57
N SER A 378 -6.68 -15.45 -4.42
CA SER A 378 -5.57 -16.11 -5.06
C SER A 378 -5.52 -17.47 -4.38
N THR A 379 -6.19 -18.43 -4.97
CA THR A 379 -5.89 -19.82 -4.75
C THR A 379 -4.48 -19.90 -5.27
N LYS A 380 -3.54 -19.62 -4.34
CA LYS A 380 -2.14 -19.78 -4.67
C LYS A 380 -2.03 -21.24 -5.02
N ILE A 381 -1.68 -21.46 -6.26
CA ILE A 381 -1.36 -22.78 -6.77
C ILE A 381 0.08 -23.05 -6.35
N CYS A 382 0.35 -24.20 -5.81
CA CYS A 382 1.72 -24.60 -5.50
C CYS A 382 2.56 -24.58 -6.76
N GLU A 383 3.63 -23.79 -6.78
CA GLU A 383 4.49 -23.62 -7.97
C GLU A 383 5.21 -24.93 -8.39
N VAL A 384 5.25 -25.95 -7.51
CA VAL A 384 5.92 -27.22 -7.79
C VAL A 384 4.94 -28.29 -8.24
N CYS A 385 3.82 -28.51 -7.52
CA CYS A 385 2.92 -29.62 -7.82
C CYS A 385 1.53 -29.21 -8.31
N GLY A 386 1.25 -27.91 -8.49
CA GLY A 386 -0.03 -27.43 -8.98
C GLY A 386 -1.20 -27.55 -7.99
N ALA A 387 -0.99 -27.96 -6.74
CA ALA A 387 -2.06 -28.08 -5.75
C ALA A 387 -2.68 -26.71 -5.44
N GLU A 388 -4.01 -26.61 -5.54
CA GLU A 388 -4.76 -25.37 -5.28
C GLU A 388 -4.98 -25.12 -3.78
N GLY A 389 -5.24 -23.87 -3.40
CA GLY A 389 -5.61 -23.49 -2.04
C GLY A 389 -4.43 -23.37 -1.06
N VAL A 390 -3.20 -23.28 -1.55
CA VAL A 390 -2.02 -23.10 -0.69
C VAL A 390 -1.95 -21.68 -0.11
N LYS A 391 -1.56 -21.58 1.17
CA LYS A 391 -1.42 -20.29 1.89
C LYS A 391 -0.13 -19.53 1.55
N SER A 392 0.82 -20.19 0.90
CA SER A 392 2.14 -19.67 0.54
C SER A 392 2.48 -20.04 -0.92
N ARG A 393 3.70 -19.78 -1.35
CA ARG A 393 4.21 -20.13 -2.68
C ARG A 393 4.20 -21.65 -2.94
N TYR A 394 4.29 -22.45 -1.89
CA TYR A 394 4.38 -23.92 -1.95
C TYR A 394 3.37 -24.55 -0.99
N CYS A 395 2.85 -25.74 -1.33
CA CYS A 395 2.08 -26.56 -0.40
C CYS A 395 2.95 -27.08 0.75
N LYS A 396 2.35 -27.62 1.81
CA LYS A 396 3.10 -28.09 2.99
C LYS A 396 4.15 -29.16 2.64
N VAL A 397 3.90 -30.00 1.66
CA VAL A 397 4.81 -31.06 1.21
C VAL A 397 5.97 -30.46 0.41
N CYS A 398 5.67 -29.70 -0.64
CA CYS A 398 6.68 -29.09 -1.51
C CYS A 398 7.48 -27.96 -0.82
N ALA A 399 6.94 -27.36 0.26
CA ALA A 399 7.64 -26.32 1.02
C ALA A 399 8.92 -26.85 1.70
N VAL A 400 8.94 -28.11 2.10
CA VAL A 400 10.12 -28.74 2.74
C VAL A 400 11.22 -28.93 1.70
N GLU A 401 10.85 -29.40 0.51
CA GLU A 401 11.78 -29.64 -0.60
C GLU A 401 12.31 -28.35 -1.21
N ALA A 402 11.43 -27.39 -1.48
CA ALA A 402 11.80 -26.05 -1.92
C ALA A 402 12.65 -25.28 -0.88
N ALA A 403 12.44 -25.51 0.41
CA ALA A 403 13.29 -24.95 1.47
C ALA A 403 14.70 -25.58 1.45
N ARG A 404 14.83 -26.87 1.16
CA ARG A 404 16.12 -27.55 1.01
C ARG A 404 16.87 -27.05 -0.22
N GLU A 405 16.20 -26.93 -1.35
CA GLU A 405 16.78 -26.40 -2.60
C GLU A 405 17.19 -24.93 -2.46
N ASN A 406 16.32 -24.08 -1.86
CA ASN A 406 16.67 -22.68 -1.58
C ASN A 406 17.83 -22.57 -0.59
N MET A 407 17.92 -23.44 0.43
CA MET A 407 19.05 -23.45 1.35
C MET A 407 20.34 -23.87 0.64
N ALA A 408 20.28 -24.86 -0.26
CA ALA A 408 21.42 -25.25 -1.08
C ALA A 408 21.86 -24.13 -2.04
N GLN A 409 20.90 -23.47 -2.72
CA GLN A 409 21.18 -22.31 -3.57
C GLN A 409 21.70 -21.11 -2.79
N VAL A 410 21.16 -20.80 -1.62
CA VAL A 410 21.65 -19.74 -0.74
C VAL A 410 23.05 -20.07 -0.21
N ALA A 411 23.37 -21.33 0.06
CA ALA A 411 24.70 -21.77 0.42
C ALA A 411 25.69 -21.55 -0.73
N LEU A 412 25.30 -21.91 -1.96
CA LEU A 412 26.08 -21.65 -3.18
C LEU A 412 26.22 -20.16 -3.49
N MET A 413 25.13 -19.38 -3.41
CA MET A 413 25.14 -17.93 -3.64
C MET A 413 25.77 -17.15 -2.49
N GLY A 414 25.75 -17.70 -1.27
CA GLY A 414 26.39 -17.10 -0.09
C GLY A 414 27.89 -16.90 -0.26
N HIS A 415 28.54 -17.72 -1.07
CA HIS A 415 29.95 -17.56 -1.47
C HIS A 415 30.18 -16.54 -2.58
N SER A 416 29.17 -16.17 -3.37
CA SER A 416 29.29 -15.31 -4.55
C SER A 416 28.77 -13.88 -4.38
N ARG A 417 28.00 -13.57 -3.32
CA ARG A 417 27.53 -12.19 -3.08
C ARG A 417 28.63 -11.34 -2.46
N PRO A 418 29.05 -10.23 -3.09
CA PRO A 418 29.99 -9.30 -2.47
C PRO A 418 29.36 -8.70 -1.23
N LYS A 419 29.88 -9.08 -0.05
CA LYS A 419 29.49 -8.48 1.22
C LYS A 419 29.93 -7.01 1.22
N SER A 420 29.10 -6.10 1.71
CA SER A 420 29.41 -4.68 1.76
C SER A 420 30.75 -4.46 2.51
N LYS A 421 31.53 -3.46 2.11
CA LYS A 421 32.82 -3.10 2.75
C LYS A 421 32.65 -2.98 4.27
N ARG A 422 31.60 -2.31 4.73
CA ARG A 422 31.26 -2.12 6.15
C ARG A 422 30.99 -3.44 6.89
N PHE A 423 30.44 -4.45 6.21
CA PHE A 423 30.22 -5.78 6.79
C PHE A 423 31.53 -6.57 6.88
N LYS A 424 32.39 -6.47 5.85
CA LYS A 424 33.73 -7.10 5.84
C LYS A 424 34.60 -6.50 6.92
N ASP A 425 34.62 -5.16 7.07
CA ASP A 425 35.40 -4.44 8.06
C ASP A 425 35.00 -4.82 9.50
N ARG A 426 33.66 -4.93 9.74
CA ARG A 426 33.14 -5.35 11.05
C ARG A 426 33.52 -6.80 11.41
N ILE A 427 33.51 -7.71 10.42
CA ILE A 427 33.93 -9.10 10.62
C ILE A 427 35.42 -9.15 10.81
N SER A 428 36.21 -8.45 9.99
CA SER A 428 37.67 -8.39 10.09
C SER A 428 38.09 -7.85 11.45
N LYS A 429 37.47 -6.76 11.93
CA LYS A 429 37.73 -6.22 13.26
C LYS A 429 37.43 -7.23 14.37
N ARG A 430 36.30 -7.92 14.33
CA ARG A 430 35.96 -8.96 15.30
C ARG A 430 36.94 -10.13 15.30
N ILE A 431 37.37 -10.58 14.12
CA ILE A 431 38.37 -11.64 13.99
C ILE A 431 39.70 -11.17 14.57
N SER A 432 40.13 -9.94 14.27
CA SER A 432 41.33 -9.33 14.81
C SER A 432 41.26 -9.21 16.33
N ASP A 433 40.19 -8.69 16.90
CA ASP A 433 39.97 -8.54 18.33
C ASP A 433 40.03 -9.91 19.04
N HIS A 434 39.50 -10.97 18.47
CA HIS A 434 39.58 -12.32 18.99
C HIS A 434 41.00 -12.91 18.87
N ALA A 435 41.68 -12.65 17.76
CA ALA A 435 43.06 -13.11 17.57
C ALA A 435 44.01 -12.44 18.59
N VAL A 436 43.89 -11.12 18.72
CA VAL A 436 44.64 -10.35 19.72
C VAL A 436 44.38 -10.88 21.13
N ALA A 437 43.10 -11.03 21.50
CA ALA A 437 42.74 -11.55 22.82
C ALA A 437 43.19 -13.00 23.07
N ASN A 438 43.37 -13.82 22.02
CA ASN A 438 43.93 -15.16 22.14
C ASN A 438 45.45 -15.13 22.32
N THR A 439 46.14 -14.19 21.64
CA THR A 439 47.60 -14.05 21.69
C THR A 439 48.08 -13.46 23.04
N TRP A 440 47.32 -12.51 23.59
CA TRP A 440 47.67 -11.86 24.87
C TRP A 440 47.15 -12.62 26.10
N TRP A 441 46.44 -13.74 25.91
CA TRP A 441 45.95 -14.52 27.03
C TRP A 441 47.05 -15.37 27.62
N ASP A 442 47.31 -15.20 28.94
CA ASP A 442 48.27 -15.95 29.66
C ASP A 442 47.72 -17.34 30.05
N SER A 443 48.38 -18.39 29.58
CA SER A 443 48.00 -19.78 29.88
C SER A 443 48.12 -20.13 31.37
N ASN A 444 48.93 -19.39 32.14
CA ASN A 444 49.09 -19.59 33.57
C ASN A 444 47.89 -19.14 34.39
N THR A 445 46.97 -18.39 33.77
CA THR A 445 45.71 -17.99 34.42
C THR A 445 44.66 -19.10 34.45
N LEU A 446 44.88 -20.20 33.71
CA LEU A 446 43.92 -21.31 33.69
C LEU A 446 44.09 -22.13 34.97
N PRO A 447 43.00 -22.39 35.73
CA PRO A 447 43.05 -23.27 36.91
C PRO A 447 43.68 -24.63 36.59
N SER A 448 44.55 -25.15 37.45
CA SER A 448 45.25 -26.41 37.21
C SER A 448 44.37 -27.64 36.99
N TRP A 449 43.15 -27.61 37.54
CA TRP A 449 42.16 -28.67 37.36
C TRP A 449 41.49 -28.66 35.98
N LEU A 450 41.52 -27.55 35.27
CA LEU A 450 40.81 -27.36 34.01
C LEU A 450 41.69 -27.75 32.83
N THR A 451 41.98 -29.05 32.77
CA THR A 451 42.77 -29.68 31.70
C THR A 451 41.92 -29.92 30.44
N GLU A 452 42.60 -30.27 29.36
CA GLU A 452 41.94 -30.64 28.11
C GLU A 452 41.04 -31.86 28.28
N GLU A 453 41.44 -32.81 29.03
CA GLU A 453 40.67 -34.01 29.36
C GLU A 453 39.39 -33.64 30.14
N CYS A 454 39.54 -32.78 31.14
CA CYS A 454 38.41 -32.26 31.91
C CYS A 454 37.39 -31.54 31.01
N TYR A 455 37.86 -30.72 30.06
CA TYR A 455 36.98 -30.07 29.13
C TYR A 455 36.19 -31.06 28.26
N VAL A 456 36.89 -32.05 27.67
CA VAL A 456 36.28 -33.02 26.74
C VAL A 456 35.33 -33.98 27.47
N GLN A 457 35.73 -34.47 28.65
CA GLN A 457 34.97 -35.50 29.35
C GLN A 457 33.85 -34.93 30.23
N ARG A 458 34.02 -33.76 30.83
CA ARG A 458 33.09 -33.20 31.83
C ARG A 458 32.31 -31.97 31.34
N ILE A 459 32.91 -31.09 30.57
CA ILE A 459 32.29 -29.83 30.17
C ILE A 459 31.54 -30.00 28.83
N GLN A 460 32.23 -30.52 27.81
CA GLN A 460 31.67 -30.65 26.46
C GLN A 460 30.35 -31.45 26.38
N PRO A 461 30.15 -32.57 27.06
CA PRO A 461 28.87 -33.31 27.05
C PRO A 461 27.72 -32.49 27.62
N LEU A 462 27.95 -31.73 28.69
CA LEU A 462 26.97 -30.93 29.39
C LEU A 462 26.53 -29.70 28.58
N LEU A 463 27.40 -29.18 27.70
CA LEU A 463 27.07 -28.08 26.80
C LEU A 463 25.93 -28.42 25.81
N ARG A 464 25.71 -29.72 25.50
CA ARG A 464 24.61 -30.18 24.67
C ARG A 464 23.24 -29.84 25.24
N GLY A 465 23.10 -29.82 26.57
CA GLY A 465 21.90 -29.44 27.29
C GLY A 465 21.61 -27.93 27.38
N LYS A 466 22.60 -27.09 27.06
CA LYS A 466 22.46 -25.63 27.15
C LYS A 466 21.97 -25.01 25.85
N LYS A 467 21.27 -23.88 25.96
CA LYS A 467 20.81 -23.13 24.76
C LYS A 467 22.01 -22.48 24.06
N VAL A 468 22.01 -22.47 22.72
CA VAL A 468 23.08 -21.84 21.91
C VAL A 468 23.30 -20.38 22.31
N ARG A 469 22.25 -19.66 22.72
CA ARG A 469 22.33 -18.27 23.16
C ARG A 469 23.13 -18.15 24.45
N GLU A 470 22.93 -18.99 25.43
CA GLU A 470 23.67 -18.97 26.71
C GLU A 470 25.17 -19.16 26.49
N ILE A 471 25.53 -20.09 25.61
CA ILE A 471 26.94 -20.35 25.24
C ILE A 471 27.53 -19.15 24.48
N ALA A 472 26.74 -18.57 23.56
CA ALA A 472 27.19 -17.42 22.79
C ALA A 472 27.43 -16.18 23.66
N ASP A 473 26.54 -15.94 24.63
CA ASP A 473 26.58 -14.80 25.54
C ASP A 473 27.75 -14.97 26.55
N ALA A 474 27.94 -16.17 27.11
CA ALA A 474 29.06 -16.46 28.04
C ALA A 474 30.44 -16.25 27.41
N MET A 475 30.58 -16.57 26.14
CA MET A 475 31.84 -16.46 25.41
C MET A 475 32.00 -15.17 24.61
N HIS A 476 30.94 -14.35 24.48
CA HIS A 476 30.87 -13.18 23.60
C HIS A 476 31.14 -13.50 22.11
N VAL A 477 30.65 -14.64 21.63
CA VAL A 477 30.86 -15.12 20.26
C VAL A 477 29.55 -15.14 19.45
N SER A 478 29.67 -15.42 18.15
CA SER A 478 28.48 -15.55 17.29
C SER A 478 27.70 -16.84 17.59
N LYS A 479 26.37 -16.79 17.46
CA LYS A 479 25.50 -17.97 17.63
C LYS A 479 25.91 -19.18 16.76
N PRO A 480 26.29 -19.02 15.47
CA PRO A 480 26.78 -20.15 14.67
C PRO A 480 28.04 -20.80 15.29
N TYR A 481 28.98 -20.00 15.80
CA TYR A 481 30.18 -20.54 16.42
C TYR A 481 29.86 -21.25 17.75
N ALA A 482 28.97 -20.69 18.56
CA ALA A 482 28.47 -21.34 19.78
C ALA A 482 27.75 -22.65 19.49
N ALA A 483 27.00 -22.74 18.34
CA ALA A 483 26.38 -23.99 17.93
C ALA A 483 27.39 -25.09 17.59
N PHE A 484 28.50 -24.76 16.93
CA PHE A 484 29.59 -25.71 16.67
C PHE A 484 30.29 -26.16 17.95
N ILE A 485 30.43 -25.29 18.97
CA ILE A 485 30.97 -25.66 20.28
C ILE A 485 29.97 -26.58 21.00
N ARG A 486 28.67 -26.27 21.01
CA ARG A 486 27.67 -27.10 21.64
C ARG A 486 27.63 -28.51 21.06
N SER A 487 27.74 -28.66 19.75
CA SER A 487 27.75 -29.96 19.07
C SER A 487 29.08 -30.73 19.19
N GLY A 488 30.17 -30.11 19.67
CA GLY A 488 31.48 -30.70 19.72
C GLY A 488 32.28 -30.63 18.42
N HIS A 489 31.73 -30.02 17.36
CA HIS A 489 32.43 -29.88 16.07
C HIS A 489 33.63 -28.90 16.13
N ARG A 490 33.64 -28.01 17.11
CA ARG A 490 34.76 -27.10 17.36
C ARG A 490 35.05 -26.99 18.84
N ARG A 491 36.32 -27.00 19.18
CA ARG A 491 36.79 -26.73 20.52
C ARG A 491 37.10 -25.21 20.62
N PRO A 492 36.57 -24.53 21.65
CA PRO A 492 36.92 -23.13 21.88
C PRO A 492 38.31 -22.97 22.41
N HIS A 493 38.90 -21.77 22.26
CA HIS A 493 40.20 -21.44 22.88
C HIS A 493 40.11 -21.58 24.39
N LYS A 494 41.21 -21.98 25.02
CA LYS A 494 41.32 -22.28 26.49
C LYS A 494 40.82 -21.13 27.37
N ARG A 495 41.01 -19.88 26.98
CA ARG A 495 40.50 -18.69 27.69
C ARG A 495 38.97 -18.68 27.95
N HIS A 496 38.21 -19.52 27.26
CA HIS A 496 36.77 -19.63 27.43
C HIS A 496 36.33 -20.80 28.30
N TRP A 497 37.28 -21.71 28.65
CA TRP A 497 36.92 -22.94 29.32
C TRP A 497 36.39 -22.71 30.73
N GLU A 498 36.94 -21.78 31.48
CA GLU A 498 36.47 -21.42 32.82
C GLU A 498 35.05 -20.90 32.81
N LYS A 499 34.71 -20.00 31.86
CA LYS A 499 33.35 -19.50 31.69
C LYS A 499 32.36 -20.58 31.29
N LEU A 500 32.81 -21.53 30.47
CA LEU A 500 32.00 -22.67 30.08
C LEU A 500 31.83 -23.67 31.22
N ALA A 501 32.85 -23.91 32.02
CA ALA A 501 32.77 -24.72 33.24
C ALA A 501 31.72 -24.12 34.20
N GLY A 502 31.80 -22.82 34.48
CA GLY A 502 30.79 -22.12 35.28
C GLY A 502 29.38 -22.22 34.73
N LEU A 503 29.22 -22.10 33.39
CA LEU A 503 27.88 -22.22 32.71
C LEU A 503 27.24 -23.60 32.90
N VAL A 504 28.03 -24.67 32.98
CA VAL A 504 27.54 -26.04 33.15
C VAL A 504 27.66 -26.55 34.60
N GLY A 505 28.17 -25.71 35.54
CA GLY A 505 28.26 -26.08 36.95
C GLY A 505 29.38 -27.04 37.30
N VAL A 506 30.46 -27.11 36.49
CA VAL A 506 31.65 -27.93 36.76
C VAL A 506 32.65 -27.10 37.53
N SER A 507 32.96 -27.49 38.76
CA SER A 507 33.94 -26.87 39.65
C SER A 507 34.91 -27.91 40.24
N THR A 508 35.89 -27.48 41.03
CA THR A 508 36.88 -28.32 41.70
C THR A 508 36.29 -29.26 42.76
N HIS A 509 35.02 -29.03 43.19
CA HIS A 509 34.36 -29.78 44.27
C HIS A 509 33.24 -30.69 43.79
N GLY A 510 33.42 -31.46 42.72
CA GLY A 510 32.45 -32.44 42.26
C GLY A 510 33.17 -33.68 41.76
N GLN A 511 33.35 -34.66 42.63
CA GLN A 511 33.52 -36.07 42.26
C GLN A 511 32.25 -36.58 41.63
#